data_2cf0581fa7173fafde9b3289d4b67dee
#
_entry.id   2cf0581fa7173fafde9b3289d4b67dee
#
_cell.length_a   1.000
_cell.length_b   1.000
_cell.length_c   1.000
_cell.angle_alpha   90.00
_cell.angle_beta   90.00
_cell.angle_gamma   90.00
#
_symmetry.space_group_name_H-M   'P 1'
#
loop_
_entity.id
_entity.type
_entity.pdbx_description
1 polymer ?
#
loop_
_entity_poly.entity_id
_entity_poly.type
_entity_poly.pdbx_seq_one_letter_code
_entity_poly.pdbx_strand_id
1 'polypeptide(L)'
;MTASSYKKDFPITWEELHRNTKALAWKLHDIKKDWKGIIAITRGGMVPACIVARELEILNIETFCITSYDVKEQSTTKILKKPETVEDKGKGWLIIDDLVDTGKTFELARELYPDAHYACIYVKPMGAKQTDTYITEFTQDTWVHFPWDMENQYATPLARLED
;
A
#
# COMPACT_ATOMS: atom_id res chain seq x y z
N MET A 1 5.15 -15.73 -0.81
CA MET A 1 6.57 -16.01 -0.51
C MET A 1 6.71 -16.18 1.00
N THR A 2 7.37 -17.22 1.44
CA THR A 2 7.69 -17.40 2.86
C THR A 2 8.88 -16.53 3.23
N ALA A 3 9.01 -16.14 4.52
CA ALA A 3 10.13 -15.32 5.03
C ALA A 3 11.53 -15.84 4.62
N SER A 4 11.66 -17.12 4.30
CA SER A 4 12.92 -17.75 3.85
C SER A 4 13.38 -17.35 2.44
N SER A 5 12.57 -16.65 1.65
CA SER A 5 12.93 -16.22 0.28
C SER A 5 13.60 -14.84 0.25
N TYR A 6 13.56 -14.07 1.32
CA TYR A 6 14.18 -12.75 1.40
C TYR A 6 15.61 -12.86 1.91
N LYS A 7 16.53 -12.13 1.25
CA LYS A 7 17.97 -12.15 1.53
C LYS A 7 18.48 -10.86 2.17
N LYS A 8 17.66 -9.81 2.16
CA LYS A 8 18.02 -8.48 2.65
C LYS A 8 16.89 -7.96 3.52
N ASP A 9 17.24 -7.31 4.62
CA ASP A 9 16.34 -6.57 5.47
C ASP A 9 16.57 -5.07 5.29
N PHE A 10 15.50 -4.31 5.16
CA PHE A 10 15.56 -2.86 5.03
C PHE A 10 14.57 -2.19 5.99
N PRO A 11 15.04 -1.62 7.09
CA PRO A 11 14.20 -0.87 8.02
C PRO A 11 13.94 0.54 7.50
N ILE A 12 12.68 0.98 7.58
CA ILE A 12 12.26 2.33 7.23
C ILE A 12 11.93 3.09 8.52
N THR A 13 12.51 4.27 8.67
CA THR A 13 12.19 5.16 9.80
C THR A 13 10.90 5.96 9.55
N TRP A 14 10.27 6.47 10.63
CA TRP A 14 9.12 7.38 10.52
C TRP A 14 9.44 8.62 9.68
N GLU A 15 10.63 9.17 9.83
CA GLU A 15 11.09 10.35 9.05
C GLU A 15 11.21 10.03 7.55
N GLU A 16 11.79 8.88 7.23
CA GLU A 16 11.93 8.41 5.84
C GLU A 16 10.58 8.14 5.22
N LEU A 17 9.69 7.42 5.93
CA LEU A 17 8.32 7.17 5.48
C LEU A 17 7.58 8.48 5.20
N HIS A 18 7.62 9.42 6.15
CA HIS A 18 6.96 10.71 6.01
C HIS A 18 7.49 11.50 4.82
N ARG A 19 8.82 11.61 4.69
CA ARG A 19 9.47 12.29 3.56
C ARG A 19 9.08 11.67 2.22
N ASN A 20 9.14 10.35 2.10
CA ASN A 20 8.82 9.66 0.86
C ASN A 20 7.32 9.73 0.53
N THR A 21 6.46 9.71 1.53
CA THR A 21 5.01 9.89 1.33
C THR A 21 4.70 11.32 0.86
N LYS A 22 5.39 12.34 1.38
CA LYS A 22 5.25 13.71 0.87
C LYS A 22 5.74 13.83 -0.58
N ALA A 23 6.83 13.15 -0.93
CA ALA A 23 7.29 13.09 -2.32
C ALA A 23 6.24 12.42 -3.24
N LEU A 24 5.55 11.38 -2.75
CA LEU A 24 4.42 10.78 -3.46
C LEU A 24 3.29 11.80 -3.67
N ALA A 25 2.90 12.54 -2.63
CA ALA A 25 1.88 13.57 -2.73
C ALA A 25 2.22 14.64 -3.77
N TRP A 26 3.47 15.08 -3.86
CA TRP A 26 3.93 16.01 -4.90
C TRP A 26 3.74 15.44 -6.31
N LYS A 27 4.14 14.19 -6.55
CA LYS A 27 3.92 13.54 -7.86
C LYS A 27 2.44 13.46 -8.21
N LEU A 28 1.59 13.10 -7.25
CA LEU A 28 0.15 12.98 -7.47
C LEU A 28 -0.52 14.35 -7.72
N HIS A 29 -0.05 15.40 -7.06
CA HIS A 29 -0.50 16.77 -7.29
C HIS A 29 -0.17 17.25 -8.71
N ASP A 30 1.02 16.88 -9.23
CA ASP A 30 1.43 17.25 -10.59
C ASP A 30 0.61 16.54 -11.68
N ILE A 31 0.10 15.33 -11.37
CA ILE A 31 -0.77 14.57 -12.29
C ILE A 31 -2.16 15.19 -12.35
N LYS A 32 -2.75 15.48 -11.19
CA LYS A 32 -4.12 15.98 -11.08
C LYS A 32 -4.32 16.73 -9.76
N LYS A 33 -5.11 17.79 -9.77
CA LYS A 33 -5.34 18.64 -8.59
C LYS A 33 -6.68 18.38 -7.88
N ASP A 34 -7.63 17.74 -8.56
CA ASP A 34 -9.01 17.57 -8.10
C ASP A 34 -9.38 16.08 -7.91
N TRP A 35 -8.62 15.36 -7.10
CA TRP A 35 -8.94 13.98 -6.75
C TRP A 35 -10.25 13.90 -5.95
N LYS A 36 -11.12 12.96 -6.32
CA LYS A 36 -12.41 12.73 -5.66
C LYS A 36 -12.28 12.14 -4.26
N GLY A 37 -11.24 11.33 -4.05
CA GLY A 37 -11.01 10.65 -2.79
C GLY A 37 -9.82 9.70 -2.85
N ILE A 38 -9.55 9.07 -1.72
CA ILE A 38 -8.52 8.04 -1.57
C ILE A 38 -9.16 6.74 -1.11
N ILE A 39 -8.72 5.64 -1.67
CA ILE A 39 -8.97 4.29 -1.19
C ILE A 39 -7.67 3.78 -0.57
N ALA A 40 -7.62 3.67 0.75
CA ALA A 40 -6.47 3.11 1.46
C ALA A 40 -6.56 1.59 1.51
N ILE A 41 -5.54 0.90 1.00
CA ILE A 41 -5.41 -0.54 1.20
C ILE A 41 -5.04 -0.79 2.66
N THR A 42 -5.86 -1.50 3.39
CA THR A 42 -5.60 -1.75 4.80
C THR A 42 -4.72 -3.00 4.95
N ARG A 43 -3.78 -2.95 5.89
CA ARG A 43 -3.50 -1.89 6.86
C ARG A 43 -2.41 -0.93 6.38
N GLY A 44 -1.47 -1.41 5.56
CA GLY A 44 -0.24 -0.70 5.20
C GLY A 44 -0.45 0.67 4.56
N GLY A 45 -1.48 0.79 3.70
CA GLY A 45 -1.81 2.05 3.02
C GLY A 45 -2.46 3.13 3.90
N MET A 46 -2.83 2.82 5.15
CA MET A 46 -3.58 3.77 6.00
C MET A 46 -2.74 4.99 6.39
N VAL A 47 -1.50 4.80 6.82
CA VAL A 47 -0.61 5.92 7.18
C VAL A 47 -0.24 6.76 5.95
N PRO A 48 0.22 6.17 4.84
CA PRO A 48 0.44 6.92 3.60
C PRO A 48 -0.78 7.68 3.12
N ALA A 49 -1.96 7.06 3.12
CA ALA A 49 -3.19 7.70 2.70
C ALA A 49 -3.54 8.93 3.54
N CYS A 50 -3.35 8.87 4.86
CA CYS A 50 -3.56 10.01 5.75
C CYS A 50 -2.65 11.20 5.41
N ILE A 51 -1.37 10.93 5.16
CA ILE A 51 -0.39 11.99 4.82
C ILE A 51 -0.70 12.58 3.44
N VAL A 52 -0.96 11.75 2.43
CA VAL A 52 -1.34 12.20 1.08
C VAL A 52 -2.63 13.00 1.11
N ALA A 53 -3.65 12.54 1.84
CA ALA A 53 -4.93 13.22 1.97
C ALA A 53 -4.75 14.63 2.55
N ARG A 54 -3.93 14.77 3.58
CA ARG A 54 -3.60 16.06 4.18
C ARG A 54 -2.90 17.00 3.18
N GLU A 55 -1.91 16.50 2.45
CA GLU A 55 -1.14 17.31 1.48
C GLU A 55 -1.98 17.75 0.28
N LEU A 56 -2.93 16.91 -0.17
CA LEU A 56 -3.78 17.19 -1.33
C LEU A 56 -5.17 17.75 -0.95
N GLU A 57 -5.41 18.03 0.33
CA GLU A 57 -6.71 18.48 0.87
C GLU A 57 -7.88 17.56 0.49
N ILE A 58 -7.65 16.26 0.46
CA ILE A 58 -8.67 15.26 0.18
C ILE A 58 -9.32 14.83 1.49
N LEU A 59 -10.62 15.08 1.64
CA LEU A 59 -11.37 14.73 2.86
C LEU A 59 -12.01 13.33 2.79
N ASN A 60 -12.31 12.85 1.58
CA ASN A 60 -12.99 11.58 1.41
C ASN A 60 -11.98 10.44 1.34
N ILE A 61 -11.94 9.61 2.38
CA ILE A 61 -11.08 8.44 2.47
C ILE A 61 -11.92 7.21 2.73
N GLU A 62 -11.83 6.26 1.82
CA GLU A 62 -12.38 4.92 1.94
C GLU A 62 -11.29 3.91 2.31
N THR A 63 -11.70 2.75 2.79
CA THR A 63 -10.77 1.65 3.05
C THR A 63 -11.13 0.43 2.22
N PHE A 64 -10.11 -0.27 1.74
CA PHE A 64 -10.25 -1.53 1.03
C PHE A 64 -9.41 -2.60 1.73
N CYS A 65 -10.09 -3.57 2.35
CA CYS A 65 -9.40 -4.64 3.07
C CYS A 65 -9.33 -5.89 2.20
N ILE A 66 -8.12 -6.19 1.76
CA ILE A 66 -7.79 -7.38 0.98
C ILE A 66 -6.78 -8.19 1.80
N THR A 67 -7.01 -9.47 1.95
CA THR A 67 -6.09 -10.37 2.64
C THR A 67 -5.71 -11.54 1.75
N SER A 68 -4.47 -12.02 1.90
CA SER A 68 -3.99 -13.23 1.24
C SER A 68 -3.86 -14.34 2.28
N TYR A 69 -4.43 -15.50 1.97
CA TYR A 69 -4.27 -16.70 2.76
C TYR A 69 -3.45 -17.73 1.98
N ASP A 70 -2.39 -18.20 2.57
CA ASP A 70 -1.64 -19.34 2.03
C ASP A 70 -2.29 -20.63 2.53
N VAL A 71 -3.09 -21.24 1.67
CA VAL A 71 -3.64 -22.58 1.93
C VAL A 71 -2.95 -23.56 1.00
N LYS A 72 -2.02 -24.37 1.55
CA LYS A 72 -1.36 -25.48 0.85
C LYS A 72 -1.02 -25.18 -0.61
N GLU A 73 0.01 -24.36 -0.82
CA GLU A 73 0.60 -24.03 -2.14
C GLU A 73 -0.23 -23.13 -3.07
N GLN A 74 -1.44 -22.71 -2.67
CA GLN A 74 -2.23 -21.71 -3.41
C GLN A 74 -2.49 -20.49 -2.55
N SER A 75 -1.94 -19.35 -2.97
CA SER A 75 -2.24 -18.06 -2.36
C SER A 75 -3.61 -17.58 -2.85
N THR A 76 -4.63 -17.68 -1.99
CA THR A 76 -5.98 -17.20 -2.30
C THR A 76 -6.16 -15.80 -1.70
N THR A 77 -6.53 -14.85 -2.53
CA THR A 77 -6.82 -13.48 -2.11
C THR A 77 -8.31 -13.34 -1.78
N LYS A 78 -8.64 -12.74 -0.64
CA LYS A 78 -10.02 -12.53 -0.20
C LYS A 78 -10.26 -11.06 0.15
N ILE A 79 -11.39 -10.54 -0.32
CA ILE A 79 -11.87 -9.21 0.04
C ILE A 79 -12.67 -9.31 1.34
N LEU A 80 -12.25 -8.61 2.39
CA LEU A 80 -12.96 -8.53 3.67
C LEU A 80 -13.86 -7.30 3.76
N LYS A 81 -13.45 -6.17 3.17
CA LYS A 81 -14.25 -4.94 3.11
C LYS A 81 -13.99 -4.22 1.79
N LYS A 82 -15.06 -3.79 1.13
CA LYS A 82 -15.00 -2.92 -0.06
C LYS A 82 -15.30 -1.47 0.30
N PRO A 83 -14.76 -0.50 -0.46
CA PRO A 83 -15.25 0.88 -0.45
C PRO A 83 -16.75 0.94 -0.77
N GLU A 84 -17.47 1.87 -0.14
CA GLU A 84 -18.93 1.98 -0.26
C GLU A 84 -19.38 3.13 -1.17
N THR A 85 -18.57 4.19 -1.28
CA THR A 85 -18.95 5.42 -1.98
C THR A 85 -18.25 5.63 -3.32
N VAL A 86 -17.48 4.65 -3.77
CA VAL A 86 -16.69 4.74 -5.01
C VAL A 86 -17.55 4.38 -6.22
N GLU A 87 -17.76 5.35 -7.08
CA GLU A 87 -18.49 5.24 -8.34
C GLU A 87 -17.57 5.27 -9.56
N ASP A 88 -18.14 5.15 -10.76
CA ASP A 88 -17.45 5.26 -12.04
C ASP A 88 -16.17 4.41 -12.14
N LYS A 89 -16.20 3.18 -11.62
CA LYS A 89 -15.04 2.27 -11.64
C LYS A 89 -13.77 2.89 -11.04
N GLY A 90 -13.92 3.82 -10.11
CA GLY A 90 -12.83 4.51 -9.44
C GLY A 90 -12.24 5.70 -10.19
N LYS A 91 -12.87 6.18 -11.26
CA LYS A 91 -12.38 7.33 -12.00
C LYS A 91 -12.24 8.58 -11.13
N GLY A 92 -11.01 9.11 -11.09
CA GLY A 92 -10.67 10.26 -10.24
C GLY A 92 -10.33 9.90 -8.80
N TRP A 93 -10.28 8.62 -8.44
CA TRP A 93 -9.86 8.13 -7.14
C TRP A 93 -8.39 7.70 -7.13
N LEU A 94 -7.75 7.88 -5.99
CA LEU A 94 -6.43 7.32 -5.70
C LEU A 94 -6.58 6.03 -4.91
N ILE A 95 -5.86 4.98 -5.31
CA ILE A 95 -5.68 3.78 -4.48
C ILE A 95 -4.26 3.80 -3.95
N ILE A 96 -4.10 3.77 -2.62
CA ILE A 96 -2.80 3.95 -1.96
C ILE A 96 -2.47 2.75 -1.08
N ASP A 97 -1.26 2.23 -1.25
CA ASP A 97 -0.63 1.25 -0.36
C ASP A 97 0.77 1.70 0.06
N ASP A 98 1.38 1.05 1.03
CA ASP A 98 2.74 1.30 1.48
C ASP A 98 3.78 0.66 0.54
N LEU A 99 3.60 -0.62 0.25
CA LEU A 99 4.49 -1.43 -0.59
C LEU A 99 3.67 -2.34 -1.52
N VAL A 100 4.03 -2.33 -2.80
CA VAL A 100 3.52 -3.31 -3.77
C VAL A 100 4.61 -4.33 -4.07
N ASP A 101 4.51 -5.53 -3.48
CA ASP A 101 5.49 -6.62 -3.62
C ASP A 101 5.25 -7.41 -4.91
N THR A 102 4.26 -8.28 -4.94
CA THR A 102 3.94 -9.11 -6.12
C THR A 102 2.91 -8.46 -7.04
N GLY A 103 2.19 -7.46 -6.57
CA GLY A 103 1.12 -6.78 -7.29
C GLY A 103 -0.26 -7.42 -7.21
N LYS A 104 -0.41 -8.58 -6.58
CA LYS A 104 -1.70 -9.31 -6.50
C LYS A 104 -2.83 -8.48 -5.88
N THR A 105 -2.53 -7.67 -4.85
CA THR A 105 -3.52 -6.80 -4.21
C THR A 105 -4.03 -5.75 -5.18
N PHE A 106 -3.14 -5.08 -5.90
CA PHE A 106 -3.51 -4.08 -6.90
C PHE A 106 -4.20 -4.71 -8.11
N GLU A 107 -3.77 -5.90 -8.54
CA GLU A 107 -4.42 -6.64 -9.62
C GLU A 107 -5.89 -6.92 -9.30
N LEU A 108 -6.18 -7.44 -8.10
CA LEU A 108 -7.57 -7.67 -7.64
C LEU A 108 -8.36 -6.36 -7.50
N ALA A 109 -7.73 -5.31 -6.99
CA ALA A 109 -8.37 -4.00 -6.88
C ALA A 109 -8.72 -3.43 -8.27
N ARG A 110 -7.86 -3.63 -9.28
CA ARG A 110 -8.11 -3.19 -10.65
C ARG A 110 -9.29 -3.90 -11.34
N GLU A 111 -9.63 -5.12 -10.93
CA GLU A 111 -10.85 -5.78 -11.43
C GLU A 111 -12.12 -5.00 -11.05
N LEU A 112 -12.11 -4.31 -9.90
CA LEU A 112 -13.25 -3.53 -9.40
C LEU A 112 -13.15 -2.04 -9.75
N TYR A 113 -11.94 -1.49 -9.72
CA TYR A 113 -11.67 -0.07 -9.92
C TYR A 113 -10.62 0.17 -11.00
N PRO A 114 -10.87 -0.27 -12.27
CA PRO A 114 -9.88 -0.18 -13.35
C PRO A 114 -9.50 1.25 -13.73
N ASP A 115 -10.37 2.23 -13.45
CA ASP A 115 -10.18 3.63 -13.83
C ASP A 115 -9.58 4.49 -12.69
N ALA A 116 -9.26 3.87 -11.53
CA ALA A 116 -8.55 4.53 -10.45
C ALA A 116 -7.04 4.66 -10.74
N HIS A 117 -6.39 5.59 -10.08
CA HIS A 117 -4.94 5.76 -10.13
C HIS A 117 -4.28 5.04 -8.95
N TYR A 118 -3.35 4.14 -9.24
CA TYR A 118 -2.71 3.26 -8.26
C TYR A 118 -1.34 3.77 -7.86
N ALA A 119 -1.16 4.06 -6.59
CA ALA A 119 0.05 4.64 -6.06
C ALA A 119 0.55 3.93 -4.80
N CYS A 120 1.85 3.84 -4.64
CA CYS A 120 2.49 3.35 -3.42
C CYS A 120 3.79 4.12 -3.16
N ILE A 121 4.30 4.01 -1.93
CA ILE A 121 5.60 4.60 -1.62
C ILE A 121 6.71 3.73 -2.22
N TYR A 122 6.60 2.43 -1.98
CA TYR A 122 7.61 1.45 -2.37
C TYR A 122 7.03 0.40 -3.32
N VAL A 123 7.86 -0.05 -4.24
CA VAL A 123 7.48 -1.09 -5.20
C VAL A 123 8.61 -2.11 -5.36
N LYS A 124 8.26 -3.33 -5.72
CA LYS A 124 9.22 -4.34 -6.19
C LYS A 124 8.94 -4.71 -7.65
N PRO A 125 9.92 -5.24 -8.38
CA PRO A 125 9.80 -5.47 -9.83
C PRO A 125 8.55 -6.24 -10.26
N MET A 126 8.13 -7.27 -9.49
CA MET A 126 6.93 -8.03 -9.82
C MET A 126 5.63 -7.22 -9.71
N GLY A 127 5.59 -6.24 -8.81
CA GLY A 127 4.42 -5.38 -8.56
C GLY A 127 4.39 -4.12 -9.42
N ALA A 128 5.52 -3.73 -10.02
CA ALA A 128 5.66 -2.45 -10.72
C ALA A 128 4.65 -2.25 -11.85
N LYS A 129 4.33 -3.32 -12.60
CA LYS A 129 3.34 -3.27 -13.70
C LYS A 129 1.92 -2.94 -13.27
N GLN A 130 1.59 -3.13 -11.97
CA GLN A 130 0.28 -2.83 -11.42
C GLN A 130 0.22 -1.43 -10.78
N THR A 131 1.34 -0.70 -10.74
CA THR A 131 1.48 0.57 -10.05
C THR A 131 1.69 1.71 -11.04
N ASP A 132 0.87 2.75 -10.94
CA ASP A 132 0.96 3.91 -11.84
C ASP A 132 1.97 4.94 -11.33
N THR A 133 2.09 5.12 -10.02
CA THR A 133 3.05 6.06 -9.39
C THR A 133 3.66 5.48 -8.13
N TYR A 134 4.98 5.56 -8.02
CA TYR A 134 5.74 5.16 -6.82
C TYR A 134 6.98 6.04 -6.63
N ILE A 135 7.62 5.92 -5.48
CA ILE A 135 8.80 6.71 -5.11
C ILE A 135 10.08 5.90 -5.20
N THR A 136 10.13 4.74 -4.57
CA THR A 136 11.35 3.93 -4.47
C THR A 136 11.08 2.49 -4.87
N GLU A 137 11.97 1.93 -5.69
CA GLU A 137 11.96 0.51 -6.03
C GLU A 137 13.00 -0.24 -5.22
N PHE A 138 12.57 -1.33 -4.57
CA PHE A 138 13.44 -2.30 -3.89
C PHE A 138 13.64 -3.54 -4.76
N THR A 139 14.74 -4.27 -4.53
CA THR A 139 14.91 -5.57 -5.14
C THR A 139 13.89 -6.58 -4.61
N GLN A 140 13.52 -7.57 -5.42
CA GLN A 140 12.46 -8.53 -5.05
C GLN A 140 12.78 -9.32 -3.78
N ASP A 141 14.06 -9.54 -3.49
CA ASP A 141 14.58 -10.28 -2.34
C ASP A 141 14.77 -9.42 -1.07
N THR A 142 14.22 -8.20 -1.04
CA THR A 142 14.28 -7.31 0.12
C THR A 142 13.04 -7.48 0.99
N TRP A 143 13.22 -7.72 2.28
CA TRP A 143 12.17 -7.57 3.29
C TRP A 143 12.17 -6.15 3.83
N VAL A 144 11.05 -5.45 3.69
CA VAL A 144 10.89 -4.09 4.18
C VAL A 144 10.21 -4.12 5.54
N HIS A 145 10.87 -3.53 6.54
CA HIS A 145 10.33 -3.35 7.88
C HIS A 145 9.80 -1.92 8.01
N PHE A 146 8.50 -1.79 8.17
CA PHE A 146 7.87 -0.49 8.37
C PHE A 146 7.98 -0.02 9.83
N PRO A 147 7.90 1.30 10.08
CA PRO A 147 8.04 1.83 11.44
C PRO A 147 7.02 1.28 12.45
N TRP A 148 5.82 0.92 12.00
CA TRP A 148 4.80 0.29 12.85
C TRP A 148 5.04 -1.20 13.14
N ASP A 149 6.00 -1.83 12.46
CA ASP A 149 6.43 -3.21 12.72
C ASP A 149 7.62 -3.27 13.68
N MET A 150 8.17 -2.12 14.08
CA MET A 150 9.44 -2.02 14.79
C MET A 150 9.31 -1.13 16.04
N GLU A 151 10.01 -1.56 17.10
CA GLU A 151 10.43 -0.70 18.20
C GLU A 151 11.93 -0.35 18.00
N ASN A 152 12.78 -0.64 18.98
CA ASN A 152 14.23 -0.55 18.79
C ASN A 152 14.80 -1.71 17.94
N GLN A 153 14.00 -2.73 17.76
CA GLN A 153 14.20 -3.90 16.88
C GLN A 153 12.84 -4.45 16.47
N TYR A 154 12.80 -5.38 15.53
CA TYR A 154 11.55 -6.05 15.19
C TYR A 154 10.89 -6.60 16.46
N ALA A 155 9.65 -6.20 16.69
CA ALA A 155 8.86 -6.64 17.82
C ALA A 155 7.67 -7.49 17.35
N THR A 156 7.48 -8.63 18.01
CA THR A 156 6.29 -9.44 17.78
C THR A 156 5.05 -8.68 18.28
N PRO A 157 3.96 -8.57 17.49
CA PRO A 157 2.72 -7.96 17.96
C PRO A 157 2.22 -8.59 19.26
N LEU A 158 1.75 -7.77 20.20
CA LEU A 158 1.26 -8.22 21.50
C LEU A 158 0.28 -9.39 21.41
N ALA A 159 -0.60 -9.37 20.42
CA ALA A 159 -1.58 -10.44 20.19
C ALA A 159 -0.98 -11.81 19.82
N ARG A 160 0.33 -11.89 19.60
CA ARG A 160 1.07 -13.13 19.29
C ARG A 160 2.08 -13.51 20.35
N LEU A 161 2.19 -12.71 21.42
CA LEU A 161 2.96 -13.09 22.58
C LEU A 161 2.12 -14.15 23.32
N GLU A 162 2.64 -15.37 23.40
CA GLU A 162 2.07 -16.40 24.25
C GLU A 162 2.36 -16.05 25.70
N ASP A 163 1.40 -16.27 26.60
CA ASP A 163 1.53 -16.09 28.06
C ASP A 163 2.53 -17.09 28.67
#